data_3303cac52643f3dc202a8bf55a9ac82c
#
_entry.id   3303cac52643f3dc202a8bf55a9ac82c
#
_cell.length_a   1.000
_cell.length_b   1.000
_cell.length_c   1.000
_cell.angle_alpha   90.00
_cell.angle_beta   90.00
_cell.angle_gamma   90.00
#
_symmetry.space_group_name_H-M   'P 1'
#
loop_
_entity.id
_entity.type
_entity.pdbx_description
1 polymer ?
#
loop_
_entity_poly.entity_id
_entity_poly.type
_entity_poly.pdbx_seq_one_letter_code
_entity_poly.pdbx_strand_id
1 'polypeptide(L)'
;MGFVISPKELKSRLDKGDQLVLVDVREEWEYSLAKLEGSILIPLGTLPQSLARLTQDSEIIAICHHGMRSADATNFLLQQGFPNVKNLVGGIDAWSIQVDGAVPRY
;
A
#
# COMPACT_ATOMS: atom_id res chain seq x y z
N MET A 1 0.71 -4.09 16.36
CA MET A 1 -0.49 -3.31 16.15
C MET A 1 -1.21 -3.76 14.90
N GLY A 2 -2.54 -3.65 14.87
CA GLY A 2 -3.37 -4.17 13.80
C GLY A 2 -3.33 -3.40 12.49
N PHE A 3 -2.62 -2.28 12.43
CA PHE A 3 -2.67 -1.38 11.27
C PHE A 3 -1.37 -1.36 10.46
N VAL A 4 -0.53 -2.36 10.65
CA VAL A 4 0.71 -2.51 9.89
C VAL A 4 0.84 -3.94 9.37
N ILE A 5 1.59 -4.09 8.28
CA ILE A 5 1.92 -5.39 7.72
C ILE A 5 3.37 -5.34 7.22
N SER A 6 4.14 -6.38 7.48
CA SER A 6 5.52 -6.46 7.00
C SER A 6 5.55 -6.90 5.53
N PRO A 7 6.65 -6.64 4.81
CA PRO A 7 6.79 -7.14 3.45
C PRO A 7 6.64 -8.66 3.36
N LYS A 8 7.21 -9.41 4.30
CA LYS A 8 7.12 -10.87 4.28
C LYS A 8 5.71 -11.37 4.55
N GLU A 9 5.00 -10.73 5.46
CA GLU A 9 3.58 -11.05 5.71
C GLU A 9 2.74 -10.77 4.48
N LEU A 10 2.95 -9.62 3.82
CA LEU A 10 2.22 -9.28 2.61
C LEU A 10 2.50 -10.32 1.52
N LYS A 11 3.75 -10.70 1.33
CA LYS A 11 4.13 -11.73 0.36
C LYS A 11 3.39 -13.03 0.64
N SER A 12 3.38 -13.47 1.89
CA SER A 12 2.68 -14.69 2.30
C SER A 12 1.19 -14.62 1.98
N ARG A 13 0.55 -13.47 2.28
CA ARG A 13 -0.86 -13.28 2.02
C ARG A 13 -1.18 -13.30 0.53
N LEU A 14 -0.36 -12.65 -0.28
CA LEU A 14 -0.51 -12.65 -1.73
C LEU A 14 -0.32 -14.05 -2.31
N ASP A 15 0.66 -14.79 -1.81
CA ASP A 15 0.93 -16.16 -2.29
C ASP A 15 -0.22 -17.12 -1.97
N LYS A 16 -0.94 -16.89 -0.87
CA LYS A 16 -2.13 -17.68 -0.52
C LYS A 16 -3.35 -17.33 -1.37
N GLY A 17 -3.28 -16.26 -2.16
CA GLY A 17 -4.40 -15.80 -2.95
C GLY A 17 -5.41 -14.94 -2.21
N ASP A 18 -5.02 -14.37 -1.06
CA ASP A 18 -5.90 -13.47 -0.31
C ASP A 18 -6.29 -12.26 -1.17
N GLN A 19 -7.55 -11.84 -1.03
CA GLN A 19 -8.08 -10.69 -1.77
C GLN A 19 -7.64 -9.39 -1.07
N LEU A 20 -6.59 -8.78 -1.58
CA LEU A 20 -6.05 -7.54 -1.02
C LEU A 20 -6.09 -6.44 -2.08
N VAL A 21 -6.41 -5.22 -1.64
CA VAL A 21 -6.37 -4.04 -2.51
C VAL A 21 -5.09 -3.27 -2.14
N LEU A 22 -4.12 -3.27 -3.05
CA LEU A 22 -2.85 -2.58 -2.83
C LEU A 22 -2.97 -1.16 -3.37
N VAL A 23 -2.95 -0.18 -2.48
CA VAL A 23 -3.11 1.23 -2.84
C VAL A 23 -1.76 1.93 -2.68
N ASP A 24 -1.18 2.34 -3.80
CA ASP A 24 0.09 3.06 -3.81
C ASP A 24 -0.21 4.55 -3.76
N VAL A 25 0.26 5.22 -2.70
CA VAL A 25 -0.03 6.64 -2.48
C VAL A 25 1.13 7.56 -2.84
N ARG A 26 2.09 7.03 -3.61
CA ARG A 26 3.23 7.81 -4.11
C ARG A 26 2.79 8.67 -5.29
N GLU A 27 3.76 9.41 -5.85
CA GLU A 27 3.55 10.19 -7.05
C GLU A 27 3.65 9.32 -8.31
N GLU A 28 3.10 9.83 -9.41
CA GLU A 28 3.09 9.09 -10.67
C GLU A 28 4.49 8.74 -11.16
N TRP A 29 5.45 9.66 -11.02
CA TRP A 29 6.83 9.39 -11.46
C TRP A 29 7.49 8.27 -10.64
N GLU A 30 7.16 8.16 -9.35
CA GLU A 30 7.66 7.07 -8.52
C GLU A 30 7.07 5.73 -8.96
N TYR A 31 5.77 5.73 -9.21
CA TYR A 31 5.05 4.53 -9.65
C TYR A 31 5.57 4.03 -10.99
N SER A 32 5.96 4.94 -11.88
CA SER A 32 6.56 4.59 -13.16
C SER A 32 7.94 3.95 -13.02
N LEU A 33 8.69 4.31 -11.97
CA LEU A 33 10.01 3.74 -11.73
C LEU A 33 9.95 2.32 -11.14
N ALA A 34 9.03 2.10 -10.22
CA ALA A 34 8.92 0.84 -9.50
C ALA A 34 7.54 0.74 -8.88
N LYS A 35 6.93 -0.45 -8.93
CA LYS A 35 5.63 -0.67 -8.32
C LYS A 35 5.45 -2.14 -7.97
N LEU A 36 4.53 -2.43 -7.05
CA LEU A 36 4.07 -3.79 -6.83
C LEU A 36 3.01 -4.12 -7.89
N GLU A 37 3.15 -5.28 -8.49
CA GLU A 37 2.18 -5.75 -9.47
C GLU A 37 0.80 -5.88 -8.82
N GLY A 38 -0.22 -5.43 -9.54
CA GLY A 38 -1.60 -5.46 -9.04
C GLY A 38 -1.98 -4.28 -8.16
N SER A 39 -1.03 -3.37 -7.86
CA SER A 39 -1.37 -2.16 -7.10
C SER A 39 -2.05 -1.13 -7.98
N ILE A 40 -2.83 -0.26 -7.34
CA ILE A 40 -3.44 0.89 -8.00
C ILE A 40 -2.84 2.17 -7.43
N LEU A 41 -2.59 3.14 -8.30
CA LEU A 41 -2.02 4.42 -7.91
C LEU A 41 -3.12 5.39 -7.51
N ILE A 42 -3.08 5.85 -6.27
CA ILE A 42 -3.91 6.95 -5.79
C ILE A 42 -2.99 7.86 -4.97
N PRO A 43 -2.36 8.87 -5.58
CA PRO A 43 -1.45 9.74 -4.83
C PRO A 43 -2.10 10.31 -3.58
N LEU A 44 -1.33 10.43 -2.51
CA LEU A 44 -1.85 10.85 -1.21
C LEU A 44 -2.66 12.15 -1.31
N GLY A 45 -2.18 13.11 -2.10
CA GLY A 45 -2.87 14.39 -2.28
C GLY A 45 -4.23 14.29 -2.96
N THR A 46 -4.50 13.20 -3.68
CA THR A 46 -5.79 12.99 -4.35
C THR A 46 -6.67 11.97 -3.63
N LEU A 47 -6.17 11.37 -2.56
CA LEU A 47 -6.89 10.32 -1.86
C LEU A 47 -8.27 10.76 -1.37
N PRO A 48 -8.46 11.97 -0.78
CA PRO A 48 -9.79 12.39 -0.34
C PRO A 48 -10.83 12.41 -1.44
N GLN A 49 -10.44 12.73 -2.69
CA GLN A 49 -11.36 12.78 -3.82
C GLN A 49 -11.56 11.43 -4.49
N SER A 50 -10.82 10.40 -4.04
CA SER A 50 -10.78 9.10 -4.72
C SER A 50 -11.41 7.98 -3.91
N LEU A 51 -12.08 8.29 -2.80
CA LEU A 51 -12.63 7.27 -1.91
C LEU A 51 -13.65 6.37 -2.59
N ALA A 52 -14.37 6.90 -3.59
CA ALA A 52 -15.36 6.10 -4.34
C ALA A 52 -14.72 4.97 -5.15
N ARG A 53 -13.40 5.02 -5.37
CA ARG A 53 -12.67 3.93 -6.05
C ARG A 53 -12.39 2.75 -5.12
N LEU A 54 -12.66 2.90 -3.83
CA LEU A 54 -12.36 1.89 -2.82
C LEU A 54 -13.67 1.38 -2.20
N THR A 55 -13.65 0.13 -1.78
CA THR A 55 -14.80 -0.51 -1.13
C THR A 55 -14.50 -0.69 0.35
N GLN A 56 -15.43 -0.29 1.21
CA GLN A 56 -15.22 -0.39 2.67
C GLN A 56 -14.98 -1.81 3.15
N ASP A 57 -15.53 -2.79 2.46
CA ASP A 57 -15.36 -4.20 2.83
C ASP A 57 -14.00 -4.77 2.47
N SER A 58 -13.24 -4.06 1.66
CA SER A 58 -11.93 -4.55 1.20
C SER A 58 -10.88 -4.45 2.28
N GLU A 59 -9.94 -5.37 2.24
CA GLU A 59 -8.71 -5.23 3.02
C GLU A 59 -7.72 -4.43 2.17
N ILE A 60 -7.36 -3.26 2.65
CA ILE A 60 -6.53 -2.31 1.92
C ILE A 60 -5.13 -2.28 2.51
N ILE A 61 -4.13 -2.37 1.64
CA ILE A 61 -2.72 -2.21 2.03
C ILE A 61 -2.21 -0.93 1.39
N ALA A 62 -1.86 0.04 2.21
CA ALA A 62 -1.32 1.32 1.74
C ALA A 62 0.19 1.20 1.59
N ILE A 63 0.70 1.69 0.46
CA ILE A 63 2.10 1.55 0.06
C ILE A 63 2.67 2.90 -0.29
N CYS A 64 3.88 3.21 0.20
CA CYS A 64 4.67 4.33 -0.28
C CYS A 64 6.14 3.95 -0.36
N HIS A 65 7.06 4.92 -0.44
CA HIS A 65 8.48 4.61 -0.60
C HIS A 65 9.07 3.93 0.64
N HIS A 66 8.87 4.54 1.82
CA HIS A 66 9.44 4.05 3.08
C HIS A 66 8.41 3.82 4.20
N GLY A 67 7.13 4.03 3.95
CA GLY A 67 6.08 3.76 4.92
C GLY A 67 5.50 4.98 5.63
N MET A 68 5.99 6.20 5.37
CA MET A 68 5.50 7.40 6.07
C MET A 68 4.23 7.98 5.45
N ARG A 69 4.23 8.20 4.13
CA ARG A 69 3.03 8.69 3.43
C ARG A 69 1.90 7.68 3.54
N SER A 70 2.22 6.39 3.47
CA SER A 70 1.21 5.34 3.58
C SER A 70 0.69 5.20 5.01
N ALA A 71 1.46 5.55 6.03
CA ALA A 71 0.95 5.63 7.40
C ALA A 71 -0.11 6.71 7.50
N ASP A 72 0.12 7.88 6.90
CA ASP A 72 -0.87 8.96 6.86
C ASP A 72 -2.12 8.52 6.10
N ALA A 73 -1.96 7.83 4.98
CA ALA A 73 -3.07 7.30 4.20
C ALA A 73 -3.88 6.29 5.00
N THR A 74 -3.20 5.40 5.73
CA THR A 74 -3.85 4.41 6.58
C THR A 74 -4.72 5.09 7.62
N ASN A 75 -4.17 6.07 8.33
CA ASN A 75 -4.92 6.80 9.35
C ASN A 75 -6.11 7.54 8.75
N PHE A 76 -5.92 8.19 7.60
CA PHE A 76 -6.99 8.89 6.93
C PHE A 76 -8.14 7.93 6.55
N LEU A 77 -7.81 6.80 5.94
CA LEU A 77 -8.82 5.83 5.52
C LEU A 77 -9.58 5.25 6.70
N LEU A 78 -8.89 4.96 7.80
CA LEU A 78 -9.55 4.48 9.01
C LEU A 78 -10.55 5.52 9.53
N GLN A 79 -10.19 6.81 9.50
CA GLN A 79 -11.08 7.89 9.91
C GLN A 79 -12.27 8.03 8.98
N GLN A 80 -12.12 7.65 7.71
CA GLN A 80 -13.19 7.73 6.73
C GLN A 80 -14.11 6.49 6.74
N GLY A 81 -13.92 5.60 7.70
CA GLY A 81 -14.81 4.45 7.87
C GLY A 81 -14.36 3.18 7.16
N PHE A 82 -13.14 3.11 6.69
CA PHE A 82 -12.58 1.88 6.14
C PHE A 82 -11.96 1.09 7.30
N PRO A 83 -12.57 -0.04 7.69
CA PRO A 83 -12.17 -0.70 8.94
C PRO A 83 -10.92 -1.55 8.82
N ASN A 84 -10.54 -1.96 7.61
CA ASN A 84 -9.46 -2.92 7.42
C ASN A 84 -8.38 -2.36 6.50
N VAL A 85 -7.53 -1.50 7.06
CA VAL A 85 -6.44 -0.85 6.33
C VAL A 85 -5.14 -1.07 7.09
N LYS A 86 -4.09 -1.44 6.36
CA LYS A 86 -2.77 -1.64 6.94
C LYS A 86 -1.71 -0.88 6.13
N ASN A 87 -0.71 -0.40 6.83
CA ASN A 87 0.45 0.25 6.24
C ASN A 87 1.55 -0.78 5.99
N LEU A 88 2.07 -0.84 4.77
CA LEU A 88 3.24 -1.68 4.47
C LEU A 88 4.49 -1.06 5.11
N VAL A 89 4.98 -1.70 6.15
CA VAL A 89 6.13 -1.22 6.91
C VAL A 89 7.37 -1.16 6.03
N GLY A 90 8.06 -0.02 6.03
CA GLY A 90 9.24 0.19 5.20
C GLY A 90 8.97 0.40 3.73
N GLY A 91 7.71 0.33 3.32
CA GLY A 91 7.27 0.65 1.97
C GLY A 91 7.84 -0.25 0.89
N ILE A 92 7.80 0.26 -0.35
CA ILE A 92 8.31 -0.48 -1.50
C ILE A 92 9.82 -0.71 -1.42
N ASP A 93 10.55 0.16 -0.72
CA ASP A 93 11.98 -0.04 -0.52
C ASP A 93 12.27 -1.31 0.27
N ALA A 94 11.58 -1.51 1.39
CA ALA A 94 11.73 -2.73 2.18
C ALA A 94 11.24 -3.96 1.41
N TRP A 95 10.19 -3.82 0.62
CA TRP A 95 9.71 -4.90 -0.25
C TRP A 95 10.82 -5.35 -1.21
N SER A 96 11.47 -4.38 -1.86
CA SER A 96 12.56 -4.66 -2.80
C SER A 96 13.71 -5.40 -2.12
N ILE A 97 14.08 -4.94 -0.92
CA ILE A 97 15.21 -5.55 -0.17
C ILE A 97 14.87 -6.95 0.32
N GLN A 98 13.67 -7.14 0.86
CA GLN A 98 13.34 -8.34 1.64
C GLN A 98 12.58 -9.40 0.84
N VAL A 99 11.89 -9.03 -0.22
CA VAL A 99 10.96 -9.94 -0.92
C VAL A 99 11.32 -10.08 -2.39
N ASP A 100 11.43 -8.99 -3.13
CA ASP A 100 11.59 -9.04 -4.58
C ASP A 100 12.62 -8.03 -5.08
N GLY A 101 13.85 -8.48 -5.20
CA GLY A 101 14.96 -7.66 -5.67
C GLY A 101 14.84 -7.20 -7.12
N ALA A 102 13.88 -7.71 -7.87
CA ALA A 102 13.61 -7.24 -9.23
C ALA A 102 12.86 -5.91 -9.24
N VAL A 103 12.23 -5.53 -8.13
CA VAL A 103 11.60 -4.22 -7.99
C VAL A 103 12.70 -3.18 -7.79
N PRO A 104 12.84 -2.21 -8.69
CA PRO A 104 13.93 -1.23 -8.57
C PRO A 104 13.85 -0.41 -7.29
N ARG A 105 15.01 -0.07 -6.76
CA ARG A 105 15.12 0.89 -5.66
C ARG A 105 15.47 2.26 -6.24
N TYR A 106 14.99 3.30 -5.58
CA TYR A 106 15.24 4.67 -6.05
C TYR A 106 15.45 5.66 -4.90
#